data_5606094aa3f31cbfd931306af4c1b859
#
_entry.id   5606094aa3f31cbfd931306af4c1b859
#
_cell.length_a   1.000
_cell.length_b   1.000
_cell.length_c   1.000
_cell.angle_alpha   90.00
_cell.angle_beta   90.00
_cell.angle_gamma   90.00
#
_symmetry.space_group_name_H-M   'P 1'
#
loop_
_entity.id
_entity.type
_entity.pdbx_description
1 polymer ?
#
loop_
_entity_poly.entity_id
_entity_poly.type
_entity_poly.pdbx_seq_one_letter_code
_entity_poly.pdbx_strand_id
1 'polypeptide(L)'
;MPENKPEKLVIVATHGPEDPERATITFVMGNAALAMDAKVVVVLQSNGVHLATKGFYEHVFAAGFDPLKKLVDSLLELGGTIVVCVPCIEARKITTDQLIPGAQPVKAGRVVSEMLEATTVVSY
;
A
#
# COMPACT_ATOMS: atom_id res chain seq x y z
N MET A 1 4.67 -7.49 -32.35
CA MET A 1 5.07 -7.71 -30.97
C MET A 1 4.69 -6.53 -30.10
N PRO A 2 3.98 -6.75 -29.06
CA PRO A 2 3.63 -5.64 -28.18
C PRO A 2 4.88 -5.02 -27.59
N GLU A 3 4.82 -3.76 -27.35
CA GLU A 3 5.86 -3.04 -26.69
C GLU A 3 6.10 -3.61 -25.33
N ASN A 4 7.32 -3.53 -24.87
CA ASN A 4 7.68 -3.94 -23.53
C ASN A 4 7.21 -2.89 -22.53
N LYS A 5 5.91 -2.75 -22.47
CA LYS A 5 5.28 -1.86 -21.52
C LYS A 5 5.49 -2.44 -20.11
N PRO A 6 6.01 -1.67 -19.17
CA PRO A 6 6.20 -2.20 -17.83
C PRO A 6 4.86 -2.65 -17.25
N GLU A 7 4.84 -3.80 -16.65
CA GLU A 7 3.66 -4.24 -15.92
C GLU A 7 3.50 -3.42 -14.66
N LYS A 8 2.26 -3.15 -14.30
CA LYS A 8 1.93 -2.35 -13.13
C LYS A 8 0.86 -3.05 -12.32
N LEU A 9 1.17 -3.29 -11.06
CA LEU A 9 0.26 -3.91 -10.11
C LEU A 9 -0.24 -2.85 -9.15
N VAL A 10 -1.56 -2.73 -9.04
CA VAL A 10 -2.20 -1.92 -8.02
C VAL A 10 -2.79 -2.85 -6.98
N ILE A 11 -2.42 -2.66 -5.72
CA ILE A 11 -2.92 -3.47 -4.61
C ILE A 11 -3.74 -2.55 -3.70
N VAL A 12 -5.02 -2.87 -3.54
CA VAL A 12 -5.90 -2.10 -2.65
C VAL A 12 -5.94 -2.81 -1.30
N ALA A 13 -5.51 -2.13 -0.25
CA ALA A 13 -5.49 -2.66 1.10
C ALA A 13 -6.58 -1.99 1.91
N THR A 14 -7.54 -2.78 2.37
CA THR A 14 -8.68 -2.30 3.15
C THR A 14 -8.63 -2.74 4.61
N HIS A 15 -7.65 -3.54 4.97
CA HIS A 15 -7.46 -4.05 6.32
C HIS A 15 -6.22 -3.44 6.96
N GLY A 16 -6.34 -3.09 8.21
CA GLY A 16 -5.24 -2.56 9.02
C GLY A 16 -4.84 -3.52 10.13
N PRO A 17 -4.46 -3.01 11.30
CA PRO A 17 -4.01 -3.86 12.41
C PRO A 17 -5.03 -4.88 12.90
N GLU A 18 -6.31 -4.69 12.59
CA GLU A 18 -7.36 -5.62 12.99
C GLU A 18 -7.28 -6.94 12.23
N ASP A 19 -6.57 -6.97 11.10
CA ASP A 19 -6.34 -8.19 10.32
C ASP A 19 -4.87 -8.20 9.89
N PRO A 20 -3.97 -8.60 10.79
CA PRO A 20 -2.55 -8.48 10.51
C PRO A 20 -2.08 -9.34 9.34
N GLU A 21 -2.75 -10.46 9.07
CA GLU A 21 -2.36 -11.32 7.96
C GLU A 21 -2.65 -10.66 6.62
N ARG A 22 -3.87 -10.17 6.39
CA ARG A 22 -4.21 -9.49 5.15
C ARG A 22 -3.39 -8.21 4.97
N ALA A 23 -3.20 -7.47 6.04
CA ALA A 23 -2.36 -6.28 6.01
C ALA A 23 -0.94 -6.61 5.55
N THR A 24 -0.38 -7.67 6.09
CA THR A 24 1.00 -8.05 5.79
C THR A 24 1.12 -8.63 4.38
N ILE A 25 0.16 -9.45 3.95
CA ILE A 25 0.16 -10.04 2.60
C ILE A 25 0.19 -8.94 1.54
N THR A 26 -0.51 -7.84 1.76
CA THR A 26 -0.47 -6.69 0.85
C THR A 26 0.97 -6.32 0.49
N PHE A 27 1.84 -6.20 1.48
CA PHE A 27 3.22 -5.77 1.28
C PHE A 27 4.15 -6.90 0.87
N VAL A 28 3.82 -8.15 1.22
CA VAL A 28 4.53 -9.31 0.68
C VAL A 28 4.35 -9.35 -0.84
N MET A 29 3.11 -9.20 -1.30
CA MET A 29 2.82 -9.22 -2.74
C MET A 29 3.44 -8.02 -3.45
N GLY A 30 3.40 -6.85 -2.83
CA GLY A 30 4.01 -5.66 -3.42
C GLY A 30 5.51 -5.79 -3.59
N ASN A 31 6.20 -6.28 -2.57
CA ASN A 31 7.65 -6.48 -2.66
C ASN A 31 8.00 -7.56 -3.69
N ALA A 32 7.21 -8.63 -3.77
CA ALA A 32 7.45 -9.68 -4.75
C ALA A 32 7.29 -9.14 -6.18
N ALA A 33 6.29 -8.30 -6.42
CA ALA A 33 6.08 -7.71 -7.74
C ALA A 33 7.23 -6.76 -8.12
N LEU A 34 7.73 -5.97 -7.16
CA LEU A 34 8.89 -5.11 -7.41
C LEU A 34 10.11 -5.94 -7.76
N ALA A 35 10.31 -7.09 -7.11
CA ALA A 35 11.41 -7.99 -7.41
C ALA A 35 11.30 -8.58 -8.82
N MET A 36 10.11 -8.61 -9.38
CA MET A 36 9.86 -9.06 -10.75
C MET A 36 9.82 -7.91 -11.75
N ASP A 37 10.33 -6.76 -11.35
CA ASP A 37 10.44 -5.56 -12.19
C ASP A 37 9.10 -4.92 -12.57
N ALA A 38 8.03 -5.24 -11.87
CA ALA A 38 6.75 -4.55 -12.06
C ALA A 38 6.76 -3.23 -11.29
N LYS A 39 5.96 -2.28 -11.76
CA LYS A 39 5.63 -1.10 -10.97
C LYS A 39 4.55 -1.49 -9.97
N VAL A 40 4.60 -0.91 -8.77
CA VAL A 40 3.65 -1.23 -7.71
C VAL A 40 3.11 0.04 -7.08
N VAL A 41 1.80 0.11 -6.98
CA VAL A 41 1.11 1.15 -6.21
C VAL A 41 0.23 0.44 -5.19
N VAL A 42 0.43 0.73 -3.92
CA VAL A 42 -0.42 0.25 -2.84
C VAL A 42 -1.37 1.37 -2.48
N VAL A 43 -2.67 1.08 -2.55
CA VAL A 43 -3.74 2.03 -2.21
C VAL A 43 -4.29 1.63 -0.85
N LEU A 44 -4.16 2.53 0.13
CA LEU A 44 -4.64 2.28 1.48
C LEU A 44 -5.99 2.96 1.67
N GLN A 45 -7.03 2.16 1.90
CA GLN A 45 -8.39 2.62 2.13
C GLN A 45 -8.94 2.00 3.40
N SER A 46 -10.01 2.57 3.94
CA SER A 46 -10.63 2.05 5.15
C SER A 46 -9.57 1.91 6.25
N ASN A 47 -9.57 0.82 7.00
CA ASN A 47 -8.56 0.59 8.04
C ASN A 47 -7.16 0.37 7.49
N GLY A 48 -7.04 0.14 6.19
CA GLY A 48 -5.73 0.05 5.54
C GLY A 48 -4.88 1.30 5.69
N VAL A 49 -5.50 2.47 5.92
CA VAL A 49 -4.73 3.71 6.10
C VAL A 49 -3.80 3.64 7.31
N HIS A 50 -4.12 2.81 8.30
CA HIS A 50 -3.25 2.63 9.46
C HIS A 50 -1.89 2.01 9.10
N LEU A 51 -1.80 1.35 7.95
CA LEU A 51 -0.56 0.70 7.53
C LEU A 51 0.52 1.69 7.10
N ALA A 52 0.16 2.96 6.97
CA ALA A 52 1.12 4.04 6.71
C ALA A 52 1.04 5.12 7.79
N THR A 53 0.49 4.80 8.96
CA THR A 53 0.33 5.76 10.05
C THR A 53 1.31 5.42 11.17
N LYS A 54 2.09 6.42 11.59
CA LYS A 54 2.99 6.28 12.74
C LYS A 54 2.20 5.91 13.98
N GLY A 55 2.71 4.96 14.76
CA GLY A 55 2.03 4.46 15.94
C GLY A 55 1.15 3.25 15.67
N PHE A 56 0.90 2.92 14.41
CA PHE A 56 0.13 1.73 14.02
C PHE A 56 0.99 0.74 13.24
N TYR A 57 1.67 1.21 12.18
CA TYR A 57 2.34 0.29 11.27
C TYR A 57 3.54 -0.43 11.89
N GLU A 58 4.07 0.09 13.00
CA GLU A 58 5.16 -0.55 13.74
C GLU A 58 4.69 -1.74 14.57
N HIS A 59 3.39 -1.94 14.71
CA HIS A 59 2.82 -2.91 15.65
C HIS A 59 1.99 -3.99 14.96
N VAL A 60 2.22 -4.23 13.68
CA VAL A 60 1.48 -5.26 12.93
C VAL A 60 2.40 -6.44 12.66
N PHE A 61 2.02 -7.60 13.23
CA PHE A 61 2.80 -8.82 13.12
C PHE A 61 1.86 -9.98 12.77
N ALA A 62 2.22 -10.73 11.74
CA ALA A 62 1.46 -11.92 11.33
C ALA A 62 2.38 -13.13 11.36
N ALA A 63 1.87 -14.25 11.84
CA ALA A 63 2.64 -15.49 11.92
C ALA A 63 3.12 -15.91 10.53
N GLY A 64 4.38 -16.25 10.42
CA GLY A 64 4.97 -16.72 9.17
C GLY A 64 5.50 -15.60 8.27
N PHE A 65 5.36 -14.35 8.66
CA PHE A 65 5.82 -13.20 7.86
C PHE A 65 6.75 -12.31 8.66
N ASP A 66 7.57 -11.53 7.95
CA ASP A 66 8.34 -10.46 8.55
C ASP A 66 7.40 -9.39 9.13
N PRO A 67 7.88 -8.58 10.10
CA PRO A 67 7.08 -7.46 10.60
C PRO A 67 6.63 -6.55 9.46
N LEU A 68 5.39 -6.07 9.54
CA LEU A 68 4.83 -5.20 8.51
C LEU A 68 5.73 -4.00 8.22
N LYS A 69 6.24 -3.34 9.26
CA LYS A 69 7.10 -2.17 9.08
C LYS A 69 8.27 -2.46 8.16
N LYS A 70 8.92 -3.60 8.31
CA LYS A 70 10.04 -4.00 7.48
C LYS A 70 9.62 -4.09 6.02
N LEU A 71 8.45 -4.66 5.75
CA LEU A 71 7.95 -4.83 4.39
C LEU A 71 7.52 -3.51 3.78
N VAL A 72 6.91 -2.63 4.56
CA VAL A 72 6.52 -1.28 4.10
C VAL A 72 7.76 -0.47 3.74
N ASP A 73 8.74 -0.47 4.64
CA ASP A 73 9.98 0.28 4.41
C ASP A 73 10.71 -0.25 3.18
N SER A 74 10.75 -1.57 3.00
CA SER A 74 11.37 -2.20 1.83
C SER A 74 10.65 -1.80 0.54
N LEU A 75 9.33 -1.80 0.55
CA LEU A 75 8.56 -1.44 -0.64
C LEU A 75 8.90 -0.02 -1.09
N LEU A 76 8.98 0.92 -0.15
CA LEU A 76 9.33 2.30 -0.47
C LEU A 76 10.77 2.41 -0.97
N GLU A 77 11.71 1.70 -0.36
CA GLU A 77 13.10 1.69 -0.80
C GLU A 77 13.27 1.15 -2.22
N LEU A 78 12.47 0.15 -2.59
CA LEU A 78 12.51 -0.46 -3.91
C LEU A 78 11.74 0.33 -4.97
N GLY A 79 11.20 1.47 -4.60
CA GLY A 79 10.52 2.37 -5.55
C GLY A 79 9.03 2.16 -5.65
N GLY A 80 8.42 1.38 -4.77
CA GLY A 80 6.96 1.25 -4.71
C GLY A 80 6.31 2.55 -4.24
N THR A 81 5.08 2.75 -4.62
CA THR A 81 4.29 3.94 -4.27
C THR A 81 3.19 3.55 -3.30
N ILE A 82 3.01 4.36 -2.26
CA ILE A 82 1.89 4.20 -1.33
C ILE A 82 1.03 5.45 -1.40
N VAL A 83 -0.25 5.27 -1.70
CA VAL A 83 -1.23 6.36 -1.67
C VAL A 83 -2.27 6.05 -0.61
N VAL A 84 -2.75 7.11 0.07
CA VAL A 84 -3.61 6.97 1.25
C VAL A 84 -4.88 7.77 1.02
N CYS A 85 -6.01 7.14 1.24
CA CYS A 85 -7.33 7.73 1.02
C CYS A 85 -7.59 8.89 1.99
N VAL A 86 -7.76 10.10 1.45
CA VAL A 86 -7.97 11.31 2.27
C VAL A 86 -9.26 11.22 3.10
N PRO A 87 -10.43 10.90 2.53
CA PRO A 87 -11.62 10.77 3.37
C PRO A 87 -11.48 9.72 4.47
N CYS A 88 -10.72 8.66 4.21
CA CYS A 88 -10.54 7.60 5.20
C CYS A 88 -9.70 8.06 6.38
N ILE A 89 -8.64 8.85 6.13
CA ILE A 89 -7.85 9.38 7.24
C ILE A 89 -8.61 10.46 8.00
N GLU A 90 -9.38 11.29 7.27
CA GLU A 90 -10.19 12.33 7.93
C GLU A 90 -11.24 11.72 8.85
N ALA A 91 -11.91 10.65 8.40
CA ALA A 91 -12.92 9.97 9.22
C ALA A 91 -12.30 9.40 10.51
N ARG A 92 -11.02 9.07 10.48
CA ARG A 92 -10.30 8.49 11.61
C ARG A 92 -9.48 9.52 12.38
N LYS A 93 -9.63 10.80 12.01
CA LYS A 93 -8.92 11.93 12.65
C LYS A 93 -7.41 11.76 12.60
N ILE A 94 -6.92 11.19 11.51
CA ILE A 94 -5.50 11.06 11.23
C ILE A 94 -5.09 12.27 10.39
N THR A 95 -4.07 12.99 10.83
CA THR A 95 -3.54 14.14 10.10
C THR A 95 -2.37 13.71 9.22
N THR A 96 -2.05 14.50 8.20
CA THR A 96 -1.02 14.12 7.24
C THR A 96 0.36 14.01 7.86
N ASP A 97 0.64 14.74 8.94
CA ASP A 97 1.92 14.64 9.65
C ASP A 97 2.06 13.34 10.45
N GLN A 98 0.96 12.61 10.66
CA GLN A 98 1.00 11.28 11.28
C GLN A 98 1.34 10.18 10.29
N LEU A 99 1.27 10.46 9.00
CA LEU A 99 1.63 9.49 7.98
C LEU A 99 3.16 9.34 7.89
N ILE A 100 3.61 8.14 7.51
CA ILE A 100 5.04 7.89 7.32
C ILE A 100 5.53 8.66 6.09
N PRO A 101 6.84 9.01 6.06
CA PRO A 101 7.41 9.62 4.85
C PRO A 101 7.22 8.70 3.65
N GLY A 102 6.83 9.27 2.52
CA GLY A 102 6.59 8.52 1.30
C GLY A 102 5.13 8.14 1.08
N ALA A 103 4.29 8.17 2.10
CA ALA A 103 2.85 7.95 1.93
C ALA A 103 2.21 9.24 1.41
N GLN A 104 1.46 9.13 0.31
CA GLN A 104 0.88 10.27 -0.39
C GLN A 104 -0.62 10.32 -0.16
N PRO A 105 -1.14 11.33 0.55
CA PRO A 105 -2.59 11.47 0.68
C PRO A 105 -3.20 11.85 -0.67
N VAL A 106 -4.24 11.11 -1.07
CA VAL A 106 -4.86 11.29 -2.38
C VAL A 106 -6.37 11.17 -2.30
N LYS A 107 -7.04 11.66 -3.32
CA LYS A 107 -8.49 11.53 -3.48
C LYS A 107 -8.80 10.48 -4.55
N ALA A 108 -10.10 10.17 -4.69
CA ALA A 108 -10.55 9.07 -5.54
C ALA A 108 -10.06 9.16 -6.99
N GLY A 109 -9.98 10.37 -7.55
CA GLY A 109 -9.51 10.53 -8.93
C GLY A 109 -8.12 9.97 -9.17
N ARG A 110 -7.21 10.19 -8.21
CA ARG A 110 -5.86 9.63 -8.32
C ARG A 110 -5.88 8.11 -8.25
N VAL A 111 -6.71 7.55 -7.36
CA VAL A 111 -6.81 6.09 -7.23
C VAL A 111 -7.31 5.47 -8.53
N VAL A 112 -8.36 6.04 -9.10
CA VAL A 112 -8.91 5.53 -10.36
C VAL A 112 -7.89 5.65 -11.49
N SER A 113 -7.16 6.76 -11.54
CA SER A 113 -6.11 6.95 -12.54
C SER A 113 -5.05 5.85 -12.44
N GLU A 114 -4.61 5.51 -11.23
CA GLU A 114 -3.64 4.43 -11.04
C GLU A 114 -4.21 3.09 -11.51
N MET A 115 -5.48 2.83 -11.20
CA MET A 115 -6.13 1.58 -11.62
C MET A 115 -6.28 1.47 -13.13
N LEU A 116 -6.63 2.58 -13.79
CA LEU A 116 -6.80 2.55 -15.24
C LEU A 116 -5.49 2.31 -15.98
N GLU A 117 -4.37 2.66 -15.39
CA GLU A 117 -3.05 2.42 -15.95
C GLU A 117 -2.51 1.03 -15.60
N ALA A 118 -3.15 0.32 -14.68
CA ALA A 118 -2.62 -0.93 -14.17
C ALA A 118 -2.82 -2.09 -15.13
N THR A 119 -1.87 -3.02 -15.13
CA THR A 119 -2.01 -4.30 -15.81
C THR A 119 -2.91 -5.22 -14.99
N THR A 120 -2.79 -5.14 -13.66
CA THR A 120 -3.55 -5.98 -12.73
C THR A 120 -3.88 -5.18 -11.47
N VAL A 121 -5.10 -5.37 -10.96
CA VAL A 121 -5.54 -4.79 -9.70
C VAL A 121 -6.01 -5.91 -8.79
N VAL A 122 -5.49 -5.96 -7.57
CA VAL A 122 -5.89 -6.94 -6.56
C VAL A 122 -6.27 -6.21 -5.28
N SER A 123 -7.01 -6.89 -4.40
CA SER A 123 -7.49 -6.29 -3.16
C SER A 123 -7.36 -7.29 -2.01
N TYR A 124 -6.94 -6.76 -0.87
CA TYR A 124 -6.86 -7.54 0.37
C TYR A 124 -7.59 -6.87 1.52
#